data_a2dc0cb6fc91316e9f71480072f3cbd6
#
_entry.id   a2dc0cb6fc91316e9f71480072f3cbd6
#
_cell.length_a   1.000
_cell.length_b   1.000
_cell.length_c   1.000
_cell.angle_alpha   90.00
_cell.angle_beta   90.00
_cell.angle_gamma   90.00
#
_symmetry.space_group_name_H-M   'P 1'
#
loop_
_entity.id
_entity.type
_entity.pdbx_description
1 polymer ?
#
loop_
_entity_poly.entity_id
_entity_poly.type
_entity_poly.pdbx_seq_one_letter_code
_entity_poly.pdbx_strand_id
1 'polypeptide(L)'
;MKKSVLLVLLLMVVTFAMFANGQVSDSAGENKVLRIITWSGYAPQELIDKFFEETGIKVEVTLSNNEEMISKLRATRGGGFDLAQPSQDRISSVVEQYGIYQPIDYSKVETDLMDPSLLNAVKANTKVGNDSYAVPHVYGTSGLVVNKAKAPNIKDYTDLLDSQYKGRVSYRLKRPTLIGMGYALGYDPFALYGDSAAYQEFLDAVGEKLIEGKPVVQNYWSNGDQLLESMRSGEVWAAMAWEQAGWKLHAENSDIDYLAPASGALAWVDTFAIPAKSENIDGAYAWINFMMRPENAAVFTNAETYGTASKDAVKYLNDDVKANFERGLPPEVLAKIHWYPTVPPGLEEMEGRVLDRVNAAR
;
A
#
# COMPACT_ATOMS: atom_id res chain seq x y z
N MET A 1 31.31 62.31 45.69
CA MET A 1 30.69 61.02 45.23
C MET A 1 29.86 61.15 43.91
N LYS A 2 30.27 61.96 42.92
CA LYS A 2 29.53 62.15 41.66
C LYS A 2 30.40 62.09 40.39
N LYS A 3 31.66 61.64 40.48
CA LYS A 3 32.61 61.55 39.33
C LYS A 3 33.10 60.14 39.04
N SER A 4 32.71 59.12 39.82
CA SER A 4 33.13 57.73 39.64
C SER A 4 32.07 56.84 38.89
N VAL A 5 30.84 57.34 38.66
CA VAL A 5 29.76 56.62 38.00
C VAL A 5 29.75 56.83 36.47
N LEU A 6 30.44 57.89 35.98
CA LEU A 6 30.45 58.20 34.54
C LEU A 6 31.56 57.49 33.78
N LEU A 7 32.53 56.85 34.47
CA LEU A 7 33.62 56.13 33.80
C LEU A 7 33.34 54.62 33.60
N VAL A 8 32.37 54.08 34.32
CA VAL A 8 31.95 52.64 34.17
C VAL A 8 30.93 52.46 33.05
N LEU A 9 30.17 53.49 32.69
CA LEU A 9 29.20 53.43 31.59
C LEU A 9 29.84 53.62 30.20
N LEU A 10 31.08 54.14 30.10
CA LEU A 10 31.77 54.30 28.81
C LEU A 10 32.62 53.09 28.42
N LEU A 11 32.90 52.16 29.36
CA LEU A 11 33.62 50.90 29.06
C LEU A 11 32.72 49.73 28.69
N MET A 12 31.39 49.84 28.87
CA MET A 12 30.41 48.81 28.46
C MET A 12 29.87 48.97 27.04
N VAL A 13 30.16 50.10 26.36
CA VAL A 13 29.70 50.36 24.99
C VAL A 13 30.72 49.93 23.93
N VAL A 14 31.98 49.68 24.29
CA VAL A 14 33.03 49.28 23.31
C VAL A 14 33.20 47.77 23.18
N THR A 15 32.64 46.97 24.10
CA THR A 15 32.70 45.49 23.99
C THR A 15 31.51 44.86 23.26
N PHE A 16 30.53 45.64 22.75
CA PHE A 16 29.36 45.11 22.01
C PHE A 16 29.48 45.24 20.49
N ALA A 17 30.63 45.77 19.98
CA ALA A 17 30.81 46.03 18.55
C ALA A 17 31.75 45.03 17.84
N MET A 18 32.15 43.89 18.46
CA MET A 18 33.01 42.89 17.82
C MET A 18 32.41 41.47 17.73
N PHE A 19 31.10 41.32 17.95
CA PHE A 19 30.38 40.04 17.69
C PHE A 19 29.25 40.15 16.68
N ALA A 20 29.31 41.10 15.76
CA ALA A 20 28.33 41.24 14.71
C ALA A 20 29.01 41.08 13.33
N ASN A 21 29.64 39.93 13.07
CA ASN A 21 29.92 39.44 11.71
C ASN A 21 30.17 37.94 11.77
N GLY A 22 29.12 37.20 12.00
CA GLY A 22 28.95 35.78 11.79
C GLY A 22 27.48 35.57 11.50
N GLN A 23 26.99 36.17 10.42
CA GLN A 23 25.77 35.64 9.81
C GLN A 23 26.08 34.23 9.28
N VAL A 24 26.00 33.24 10.18
CA VAL A 24 25.60 31.92 9.76
C VAL A 24 24.17 32.10 9.32
N SER A 25 23.96 32.02 8.03
CA SER A 25 22.63 31.93 7.45
C SER A 25 21.97 30.65 7.98
N ASP A 26 21.25 30.75 9.09
CA ASP A 26 20.30 29.73 9.55
C ASP A 26 19.10 29.70 8.58
N SER A 27 19.36 29.25 7.35
CA SER A 27 18.32 28.83 6.43
C SER A 27 18.20 27.29 6.39
N ALA A 28 18.57 26.61 7.49
CA ALA A 28 18.50 25.15 7.61
C ALA A 28 17.74 24.77 8.89
N GLY A 29 16.48 25.17 9.03
CA GLY A 29 15.72 24.96 10.28
C GLY A 29 14.23 24.69 10.14
N GLU A 30 13.68 24.61 8.93
CA GLU A 30 12.25 24.34 8.77
C GLU A 30 12.01 23.04 8.01
N ASN A 31 11.34 22.11 8.70
CA ASN A 31 10.83 20.81 8.27
C ASN A 31 11.84 19.65 8.17
N LYS A 32 12.47 19.33 9.30
CA LYS A 32 13.24 18.08 9.44
C LYS A 32 12.38 16.84 9.76
N VAL A 33 11.07 16.91 9.60
CA VAL A 33 10.16 15.79 9.83
C VAL A 33 9.39 15.49 8.56
N LEU A 34 9.36 14.22 8.14
CA LEU A 34 8.55 13.68 7.07
C LEU A 34 7.46 12.79 7.67
N ARG A 35 6.20 13.20 7.56
CA ARG A 35 5.05 12.44 8.07
C ARG A 35 4.46 11.58 6.96
N ILE A 36 4.58 10.25 7.12
CA ILE A 36 4.11 9.27 6.15
C ILE A 36 2.87 8.55 6.68
N ILE A 37 1.81 8.47 5.87
CA ILE A 37 0.68 7.57 6.12
C ILE A 37 0.75 6.40 5.15
N THR A 38 0.86 5.17 5.70
CA THR A 38 1.23 4.00 4.91
C THR A 38 0.73 2.69 5.50
N TRP A 39 0.96 1.60 4.78
CA TRP A 39 0.70 0.23 5.20
C TRP A 39 1.75 -0.28 6.20
N SER A 40 1.40 -1.30 6.97
CA SER A 40 2.36 -2.01 7.82
C SER A 40 3.50 -2.58 6.96
N GLY A 41 4.75 -2.41 7.42
CA GLY A 41 5.94 -2.91 6.74
C GLY A 41 6.50 -2.02 5.61
N TYR A 42 5.75 -1.00 5.12
CA TYR A 42 6.17 -0.20 3.95
C TYR A 42 7.27 0.84 4.24
N ALA A 43 7.57 1.08 5.49
CA ALA A 43 8.70 1.90 5.92
C ALA A 43 9.49 1.14 7.00
N PRO A 44 10.35 0.16 6.62
CA PRO A 44 11.16 -0.60 7.56
C PRO A 44 12.06 0.32 8.39
N GLN A 45 12.22 0.01 9.68
CA GLN A 45 13.00 0.84 10.61
C GLN A 45 14.45 1.02 10.14
N GLU A 46 15.05 -0.02 9.57
CA GLU A 46 16.40 0.05 8.99
C GLU A 46 16.51 1.15 7.91
N LEU A 47 15.50 1.27 7.04
CA LEU A 47 15.48 2.30 5.99
C LEU A 47 15.15 3.69 6.55
N ILE A 48 14.33 3.77 7.60
CA ILE A 48 14.09 5.04 8.32
C ILE A 48 15.39 5.55 8.94
N ASP A 49 16.14 4.69 9.62
CA ASP A 49 17.38 5.06 10.27
C ASP A 49 18.44 5.47 9.22
N LYS A 50 18.60 4.71 8.16
CA LYS A 50 19.49 5.02 7.03
C LYS A 50 19.13 6.34 6.36
N PHE A 51 17.84 6.60 6.13
CA PHE A 51 17.38 7.86 5.55
C PHE A 51 17.71 9.06 6.44
N PHE A 52 17.49 8.90 7.76
CA PHE A 52 17.86 9.93 8.74
C PHE A 52 19.37 10.20 8.76
N GLU A 53 20.20 9.15 8.72
CA GLU A 53 21.66 9.29 8.67
C GLU A 53 22.13 10.04 7.41
N GLU A 54 21.50 9.79 6.25
CA GLU A 54 21.85 10.43 4.98
C GLU A 54 21.34 11.87 4.85
N THR A 55 20.15 12.16 5.40
CA THR A 55 19.43 13.42 5.11
C THR A 55 19.22 14.34 6.32
N GLY A 56 19.29 13.78 7.53
CA GLY A 56 18.89 14.46 8.76
C GLY A 56 17.38 14.65 8.91
N ILE A 57 16.56 14.07 8.00
CA ILE A 57 15.10 14.14 8.03
C ILE A 57 14.55 12.99 8.88
N LYS A 58 13.84 13.32 9.95
CA LYS A 58 13.14 12.33 10.79
C LYS A 58 11.87 11.85 10.08
N VAL A 59 11.67 10.54 9.98
CA VAL A 59 10.44 9.96 9.43
C VAL A 59 9.48 9.60 10.57
N GLU A 60 8.23 10.04 10.45
CA GLU A 60 7.13 9.67 11.35
C GLU A 60 6.08 8.88 10.57
N VAL A 61 5.82 7.64 10.99
CA VAL A 61 4.93 6.72 10.29
C VAL A 61 3.60 6.60 10.99
N THR A 62 2.51 6.74 10.24
CA THR A 62 1.15 6.42 10.65
C THR A 62 0.65 5.22 9.84
N LEU A 63 0.39 4.11 10.50
CA LEU A 63 -0.16 2.92 9.85
C LEU A 63 -1.64 3.12 9.48
N SER A 64 -2.01 2.63 8.30
CA SER A 64 -3.34 2.84 7.73
C SER A 64 -3.66 1.80 6.65
N ASN A 65 -4.84 1.96 6.04
CA ASN A 65 -5.28 1.28 4.81
C ASN A 65 -5.93 2.30 3.87
N ASN A 66 -6.31 1.92 2.64
CA ASN A 66 -6.86 2.86 1.65
C ASN A 66 -8.02 3.70 2.18
N GLU A 67 -9.01 3.06 2.78
CA GLU A 67 -10.22 3.72 3.27
C GLU A 67 -9.90 4.73 4.38
N GLU A 68 -9.03 4.36 5.31
CA GLU A 68 -8.60 5.24 6.41
C GLU A 68 -7.69 6.37 5.93
N MET A 69 -6.75 6.11 5.00
CA MET A 69 -5.90 7.17 4.40
C MET A 69 -6.78 8.23 3.74
N ILE A 70 -7.71 7.80 2.88
CA ILE A 70 -8.63 8.69 2.19
C ILE A 70 -9.48 9.47 3.20
N SER A 71 -10.03 8.80 4.22
CA SER A 71 -10.86 9.44 5.25
C SER A 71 -10.08 10.50 6.04
N LYS A 72 -8.86 10.19 6.49
CA LYS A 72 -7.99 11.12 7.24
C LYS A 72 -7.59 12.32 6.38
N LEU A 73 -7.18 12.09 5.12
CA LEU A 73 -6.80 13.16 4.20
C LEU A 73 -7.99 14.03 3.80
N ARG A 74 -9.19 13.46 3.64
CA ARG A 74 -10.42 14.24 3.42
C ARG A 74 -10.73 15.15 4.60
N ALA A 75 -10.68 14.63 5.83
CA ALA A 75 -10.97 15.38 7.05
C ALA A 75 -10.05 16.61 7.19
N THR A 76 -8.80 16.51 6.75
CA THR A 76 -7.79 17.58 6.81
C THR A 76 -7.64 18.35 5.50
N ARG A 77 -8.42 18.00 4.45
CA ARG A 77 -8.29 18.55 3.09
C ARG A 77 -6.88 18.40 2.52
N GLY A 78 -6.30 17.22 2.70
CA GLY A 78 -4.94 16.89 2.25
C GLY A 78 -3.81 17.40 3.16
N GLY A 79 -4.09 17.73 4.42
CA GLY A 79 -3.09 18.15 5.40
C GLY A 79 -2.75 17.05 6.42
N GLY A 80 -1.74 17.33 7.24
CA GLY A 80 -1.32 16.50 8.37
C GLY A 80 -0.33 15.39 8.01
N PHE A 81 -0.11 15.14 6.72
CA PHE A 81 0.88 14.19 6.19
C PHE A 81 1.62 14.82 5.00
N ASP A 82 2.85 14.35 4.78
CA ASP A 82 3.72 14.82 3.72
C ASP A 82 3.80 13.81 2.56
N LEU A 83 3.59 12.52 2.86
CA LEU A 83 3.55 11.43 1.90
C LEU A 83 2.47 10.43 2.29
N ALA A 84 1.76 9.90 1.29
CA ALA A 84 0.77 8.84 1.43
C ALA A 84 1.08 7.69 0.47
N GLN A 85 0.68 6.47 0.83
CA GLN A 85 0.92 5.30 -0.01
C GLN A 85 -0.38 4.54 -0.34
N PRO A 86 -1.29 5.17 -1.10
CA PRO A 86 -2.52 4.53 -1.54
C PRO A 86 -2.28 3.59 -2.73
N SER A 87 -3.21 2.67 -2.96
CA SER A 87 -3.25 1.89 -4.20
C SER A 87 -3.63 2.78 -5.39
N GLN A 88 -3.02 2.53 -6.56
CA GLN A 88 -3.18 3.36 -7.76
C GLN A 88 -4.62 3.53 -8.21
N ASP A 89 -5.44 2.49 -8.06
CA ASP A 89 -6.84 2.45 -8.49
C ASP A 89 -7.76 3.40 -7.70
N ARG A 90 -7.25 3.95 -6.58
CA ARG A 90 -7.99 4.87 -5.69
C ARG A 90 -7.68 6.34 -5.95
N ILE A 91 -6.64 6.68 -6.70
CA ILE A 91 -6.10 8.04 -6.75
C ILE A 91 -6.96 8.98 -7.57
N SER A 92 -7.24 8.64 -8.84
CA SER A 92 -7.93 9.56 -9.76
C SER A 92 -9.29 9.99 -9.25
N SER A 93 -10.11 9.04 -8.75
CA SER A 93 -11.44 9.32 -8.23
C SER A 93 -11.43 10.25 -7.00
N VAL A 94 -10.47 10.05 -6.08
CA VAL A 94 -10.39 10.91 -4.87
C VAL A 94 -9.78 12.27 -5.17
N VAL A 95 -8.92 12.38 -6.19
CA VAL A 95 -8.44 13.69 -6.68
C VAL A 95 -9.58 14.47 -7.27
N GLU A 96 -10.38 13.89 -8.15
CA GLU A 96 -11.53 14.54 -8.78
C GLU A 96 -12.59 14.96 -7.76
N GLN A 97 -12.89 14.10 -6.77
CA GLN A 97 -13.93 14.37 -5.79
C GLN A 97 -13.50 15.28 -4.66
N TYR A 98 -12.25 15.17 -4.19
CA TYR A 98 -11.82 15.77 -2.92
C TYR A 98 -10.57 16.64 -3.01
N GLY A 99 -9.78 16.55 -4.09
CA GLY A 99 -8.54 17.32 -4.26
C GLY A 99 -7.53 17.10 -3.13
N ILE A 100 -7.42 15.87 -2.60
CA ILE A 100 -6.58 15.58 -1.43
C ILE A 100 -5.12 15.27 -1.75
N TYR A 101 -4.77 15.11 -3.04
CA TYR A 101 -3.40 14.94 -3.52
C TYR A 101 -3.04 16.08 -4.47
N GLN A 102 -1.75 16.34 -4.64
CA GLN A 102 -1.21 17.28 -5.62
C GLN A 102 -0.51 16.54 -6.76
N PRO A 103 -0.40 17.15 -7.95
CA PRO A 103 0.34 16.58 -9.08
C PRO A 103 1.78 16.27 -8.72
N ILE A 104 2.31 15.18 -9.29
CA ILE A 104 3.72 14.81 -9.15
C ILE A 104 4.57 15.61 -10.13
N ASP A 105 5.57 16.32 -9.59
CA ASP A 105 6.66 16.89 -10.38
C ASP A 105 7.70 15.82 -10.70
N TYR A 106 7.56 15.18 -11.85
CA TYR A 106 8.48 14.11 -12.27
C TYR A 106 9.91 14.59 -12.56
N SER A 107 10.18 15.90 -12.62
CA SER A 107 11.55 16.41 -12.70
C SER A 107 12.33 16.22 -11.40
N LYS A 108 11.64 15.98 -10.28
CA LYS A 108 12.19 15.68 -8.96
C LYS A 108 12.30 14.19 -8.67
N VAL A 109 11.80 13.30 -9.55
CA VAL A 109 11.78 11.86 -9.39
C VAL A 109 12.87 11.21 -10.24
N GLU A 110 13.70 10.38 -9.64
CA GLU A 110 14.73 9.59 -10.33
C GLU A 110 14.10 8.41 -11.10
N THR A 111 13.35 8.73 -12.17
CA THR A 111 12.57 7.75 -12.94
C THR A 111 13.41 6.66 -13.58
N ASP A 112 14.71 6.90 -13.79
CA ASP A 112 15.65 5.90 -14.35
C ASP A 112 15.88 4.71 -13.41
N LEU A 113 15.55 4.84 -12.12
CA LEU A 113 15.60 3.76 -11.15
C LEU A 113 14.39 2.82 -11.23
N MET A 114 13.34 3.19 -11.95
CA MET A 114 12.06 2.48 -11.95
C MET A 114 11.88 1.61 -13.20
N ASP A 115 11.09 0.56 -13.06
CA ASP A 115 10.58 -0.21 -14.20
C ASP A 115 9.72 0.71 -15.08
N PRO A 116 10.09 0.90 -16.36
CA PRO A 116 9.39 1.87 -17.22
C PRO A 116 7.96 1.45 -17.54
N SER A 117 7.63 0.15 -17.57
CA SER A 117 6.28 -0.32 -17.84
C SER A 117 5.37 0.00 -16.67
N LEU A 118 5.83 -0.26 -15.44
CA LEU A 118 5.09 0.03 -14.22
C LEU A 118 4.92 1.54 -14.01
N LEU A 119 6.00 2.32 -14.24
CA LEU A 119 5.95 3.78 -14.17
C LEU A 119 4.92 4.36 -15.15
N ASN A 120 4.91 3.91 -16.40
CA ASN A 120 3.98 4.39 -17.41
C ASN A 120 2.54 3.97 -17.09
N ALA A 121 2.32 2.76 -16.59
CA ALA A 121 1.00 2.30 -16.17
C ALA A 121 0.46 3.14 -15.02
N VAL A 122 1.26 3.41 -13.97
CA VAL A 122 0.85 4.26 -12.84
C VAL A 122 0.58 5.68 -13.28
N LYS A 123 1.45 6.27 -14.13
CA LYS A 123 1.21 7.60 -14.70
C LYS A 123 -0.14 7.69 -15.42
N ALA A 124 -0.48 6.67 -16.20
CA ALA A 124 -1.75 6.62 -16.95
C ALA A 124 -2.96 6.45 -16.02
N ASN A 125 -2.88 5.50 -15.06
CA ASN A 125 -3.99 5.15 -14.18
C ASN A 125 -4.27 6.20 -13.09
N THR A 126 -3.28 7.05 -12.76
CA THR A 126 -3.44 8.11 -11.76
C THR A 126 -3.57 9.51 -12.38
N LYS A 127 -3.90 9.56 -13.66
CA LYS A 127 -4.01 10.82 -14.41
C LYS A 127 -5.38 11.48 -14.19
N VAL A 128 -5.35 12.79 -13.85
CA VAL A 128 -6.53 13.66 -13.84
C VAL A 128 -6.19 14.91 -14.67
N GLY A 129 -6.97 15.18 -15.70
CA GLY A 129 -6.60 16.20 -16.67
C GLY A 129 -5.30 15.86 -17.40
N ASN A 130 -4.29 16.71 -17.28
CA ASN A 130 -2.97 16.49 -17.87
C ASN A 130 -1.92 15.97 -16.86
N ASP A 131 -2.24 15.95 -15.58
CA ASP A 131 -1.32 15.67 -14.51
C ASP A 131 -1.48 14.25 -13.98
N SER A 132 -0.38 13.62 -13.57
CA SER A 132 -0.36 12.34 -12.87
C SER A 132 -0.08 12.57 -11.38
N TYR A 133 -0.70 11.80 -10.51
CA TYR A 133 -0.75 12.07 -9.06
C TYR A 133 -0.01 11.05 -8.22
N ALA A 134 0.70 10.10 -8.82
CA ALA A 134 1.46 9.11 -8.07
C ALA A 134 2.67 8.56 -8.79
N VAL A 135 3.61 8.04 -7.99
CA VAL A 135 4.81 7.31 -8.41
C VAL A 135 4.67 5.86 -7.93
N PRO A 136 4.97 4.82 -8.74
CA PRO A 136 4.89 3.44 -8.30
C PRO A 136 5.89 3.16 -7.17
N HIS A 137 5.48 2.34 -6.19
CA HIS A 137 6.35 1.88 -5.11
C HIS A 137 6.49 0.36 -5.16
N VAL A 138 5.42 -0.34 -4.85
CA VAL A 138 5.40 -1.79 -4.75
C VAL A 138 4.18 -2.36 -5.47
N TYR A 139 4.27 -3.63 -5.84
CA TYR A 139 3.14 -4.36 -6.40
C TYR A 139 3.07 -5.76 -5.78
N GLY A 140 1.90 -6.32 -5.85
CA GLY A 140 1.66 -7.68 -5.39
C GLY A 140 0.36 -8.22 -5.91
N THR A 141 0.01 -9.41 -5.42
CA THR A 141 -1.19 -10.12 -5.80
C THR A 141 -2.05 -10.49 -4.60
N SER A 142 -3.34 -10.65 -4.85
CA SER A 142 -4.27 -11.27 -3.92
C SER A 142 -4.77 -12.57 -4.57
N GLY A 143 -4.58 -13.66 -3.87
CA GLY A 143 -4.99 -14.99 -4.31
C GLY A 143 -5.40 -15.83 -3.11
N LEU A 144 -4.95 -17.05 -3.05
CA LEU A 144 -5.26 -18.00 -1.99
C LEU A 144 -3.98 -18.36 -1.21
N VAL A 145 -4.09 -18.46 0.10
CA VAL A 145 -3.08 -19.07 0.96
C VAL A 145 -3.69 -20.35 1.51
N VAL A 146 -3.06 -21.47 1.24
CA VAL A 146 -3.68 -22.79 1.46
C VAL A 146 -2.70 -23.73 2.19
N ASN A 147 -3.16 -24.35 3.24
CA ASN A 147 -2.53 -25.55 3.80
C ASN A 147 -2.89 -26.75 2.92
N LYS A 148 -1.99 -27.15 2.04
CA LYS A 148 -2.21 -28.16 0.99
C LYS A 148 -2.47 -29.56 1.58
N ALA A 149 -1.97 -29.85 2.78
CA ALA A 149 -2.23 -31.11 3.47
C ALA A 149 -3.66 -31.19 4.04
N LYS A 150 -4.24 -30.04 4.44
CA LYS A 150 -5.56 -29.98 5.08
C LYS A 150 -6.69 -29.58 4.12
N ALA A 151 -6.36 -28.80 3.09
CA ALA A 151 -7.32 -28.26 2.13
C ALA A 151 -6.86 -28.47 0.66
N PRO A 152 -6.57 -29.71 0.22
CA PRO A 152 -5.95 -30.00 -1.07
C PRO A 152 -6.85 -29.67 -2.28
N ASN A 153 -8.16 -29.55 -2.08
CA ASN A 153 -9.13 -29.34 -3.16
C ASN A 153 -9.39 -27.85 -3.44
N ILE A 154 -8.87 -26.94 -2.61
CA ILE A 154 -9.01 -25.49 -2.86
C ILE A 154 -8.13 -25.11 -4.03
N LYS A 155 -8.75 -24.57 -5.11
CA LYS A 155 -8.13 -24.15 -6.37
C LYS A 155 -8.58 -22.76 -6.81
N ASP A 156 -9.74 -22.29 -6.33
CA ASP A 156 -10.32 -21.01 -6.71
C ASP A 156 -11.01 -20.34 -5.51
N TYR A 157 -11.36 -19.06 -5.66
CA TYR A 157 -11.99 -18.28 -4.60
C TYR A 157 -13.30 -18.90 -4.08
N THR A 158 -14.13 -19.44 -4.98
CA THR A 158 -15.41 -20.08 -4.59
C THR A 158 -15.23 -21.34 -3.77
N ASP A 159 -14.09 -22.02 -3.85
CA ASP A 159 -13.82 -23.23 -3.05
C ASP A 159 -13.69 -22.92 -1.56
N LEU A 160 -13.40 -21.65 -1.21
CA LEU A 160 -13.43 -21.19 0.19
C LEU A 160 -14.82 -21.29 0.83
N LEU A 161 -15.88 -21.43 0.02
CA LEU A 161 -17.26 -21.53 0.49
C LEU A 161 -17.78 -22.97 0.52
N ASP A 162 -16.91 -23.95 0.23
CA ASP A 162 -17.29 -25.37 0.31
C ASP A 162 -17.49 -25.82 1.76
N SER A 163 -18.63 -26.41 2.03
CA SER A 163 -19.05 -26.87 3.36
C SER A 163 -18.09 -27.85 4.05
N GLN A 164 -17.26 -28.57 3.28
CA GLN A 164 -16.23 -29.46 3.82
C GLN A 164 -15.20 -28.72 4.66
N TYR A 165 -15.01 -27.40 4.42
CA TYR A 165 -14.06 -26.55 5.15
C TYR A 165 -14.72 -25.67 6.22
N LYS A 166 -15.91 -26.05 6.69
CA LYS A 166 -16.67 -25.27 7.68
C LYS A 166 -15.83 -24.94 8.91
N GLY A 167 -15.73 -23.64 9.24
CA GLY A 167 -14.94 -23.12 10.36
C GLY A 167 -13.44 -23.20 10.13
N ARG A 168 -12.98 -23.28 8.85
CA ARG A 168 -11.56 -23.44 8.51
C ARG A 168 -11.08 -22.49 7.42
N VAL A 169 -11.92 -21.57 6.96
CA VAL A 169 -11.60 -20.61 5.91
C VAL A 169 -11.75 -19.18 6.39
N SER A 170 -10.99 -18.28 5.78
CA SER A 170 -11.03 -16.87 6.11
C SER A 170 -10.80 -16.00 4.87
N TYR A 171 -11.34 -14.79 4.88
CA TYR A 171 -11.04 -13.75 3.88
C TYR A 171 -11.34 -12.37 4.47
N ARG A 172 -10.88 -11.31 3.80
CA ARG A 172 -11.30 -9.93 4.14
C ARG A 172 -12.68 -9.69 3.54
N LEU A 173 -13.64 -9.26 4.35
CA LEU A 173 -14.92 -8.81 3.81
C LEU A 173 -14.77 -7.39 3.26
N LYS A 174 -14.12 -7.29 2.10
CA LYS A 174 -13.72 -6.08 1.40
C LYS A 174 -13.82 -6.30 -0.11
N ARG A 175 -13.66 -5.21 -0.88
CA ARG A 175 -13.68 -5.20 -2.34
C ARG A 175 -12.91 -6.35 -3.02
N PRO A 176 -11.66 -6.70 -2.62
CA PRO A 176 -10.96 -7.81 -3.29
C PRO A 176 -11.74 -9.12 -3.28
N THR A 177 -12.48 -9.40 -2.20
CA THR A 177 -13.31 -10.62 -2.12
C THR A 177 -14.49 -10.57 -3.10
N LEU A 178 -15.14 -9.41 -3.26
CA LEU A 178 -16.21 -9.28 -4.28
C LEU A 178 -15.67 -9.53 -5.69
N ILE A 179 -14.53 -8.91 -6.03
CA ILE A 179 -13.93 -9.02 -7.35
C ILE A 179 -13.42 -10.46 -7.62
N GLY A 180 -12.68 -11.07 -6.68
CA GLY A 180 -12.16 -12.43 -6.83
C GLY A 180 -13.28 -13.47 -6.96
N MET A 181 -14.30 -13.39 -6.09
CA MET A 181 -15.48 -14.25 -6.21
C MET A 181 -16.21 -14.05 -7.53
N GLY A 182 -16.25 -12.81 -8.04
CA GLY A 182 -16.82 -12.51 -9.35
C GLY A 182 -16.13 -13.26 -10.48
N TYR A 183 -14.80 -13.18 -10.54
CA TYR A 183 -14.04 -13.95 -11.55
C TYR A 183 -14.25 -15.45 -11.41
N ALA A 184 -14.26 -16.00 -10.20
CA ALA A 184 -14.51 -17.42 -9.96
C ALA A 184 -15.96 -17.86 -10.32
N LEU A 185 -16.92 -16.94 -10.34
CA LEU A 185 -18.28 -17.16 -10.81
C LEU A 185 -18.45 -16.92 -12.32
N GLY A 186 -17.38 -16.57 -13.04
CA GLY A 186 -17.39 -16.38 -14.48
C GLY A 186 -17.75 -14.97 -14.97
N TYR A 187 -17.80 -13.99 -14.07
CA TYR A 187 -17.93 -12.58 -14.46
C TYR A 187 -16.57 -12.00 -14.85
N ASP A 188 -16.59 -10.89 -15.56
CA ASP A 188 -15.45 -9.96 -15.66
C ASP A 188 -15.82 -8.64 -14.96
N PRO A 189 -15.59 -8.53 -13.64
CA PRO A 189 -16.01 -7.35 -12.87
C PRO A 189 -15.45 -6.04 -13.41
N PHE A 190 -14.24 -6.05 -13.96
CA PHE A 190 -13.60 -4.84 -14.46
C PHE A 190 -14.18 -4.38 -15.80
N ALA A 191 -14.62 -5.30 -16.64
CA ALA A 191 -15.33 -4.96 -17.88
C ALA A 191 -16.71 -4.30 -17.62
N LEU A 192 -17.28 -4.52 -16.43
CA LEU A 192 -18.59 -3.98 -16.04
C LEU A 192 -18.51 -2.55 -15.47
N TYR A 193 -17.33 -1.96 -15.29
CA TYR A 193 -17.17 -0.64 -14.66
C TYR A 193 -17.89 0.49 -15.39
N GLY A 194 -18.13 0.36 -16.69
CA GLY A 194 -18.89 1.33 -17.48
C GLY A 194 -20.42 1.16 -17.44
N ASP A 195 -20.93 0.10 -16.80
CA ASP A 195 -22.36 -0.23 -16.73
C ASP A 195 -22.77 -0.50 -15.28
N SER A 196 -23.28 0.53 -14.61
CA SER A 196 -23.66 0.44 -13.19
C SER A 196 -24.78 -0.58 -12.92
N ALA A 197 -25.67 -0.84 -13.90
CA ALA A 197 -26.76 -1.82 -13.72
C ALA A 197 -26.20 -3.24 -13.78
N ALA A 198 -25.37 -3.56 -14.79
CA ALA A 198 -24.69 -4.85 -14.89
C ALA A 198 -23.73 -5.07 -13.71
N TYR A 199 -23.06 -4.01 -13.25
CA TYR A 199 -22.20 -4.09 -12.07
C TYR A 199 -23.00 -4.38 -10.79
N GLN A 200 -24.21 -3.83 -10.64
CA GLN A 200 -25.07 -4.14 -9.49
C GLN A 200 -25.57 -5.60 -9.55
N GLU A 201 -25.97 -6.11 -10.72
CA GLU A 201 -26.37 -7.52 -10.87
C GLU A 201 -25.22 -8.47 -10.48
N PHE A 202 -24.00 -8.17 -10.93
CA PHE A 202 -22.79 -8.89 -10.52
C PHE A 202 -22.60 -8.86 -9.00
N LEU A 203 -22.66 -7.68 -8.38
CA LEU A 203 -22.51 -7.53 -6.95
C LEU A 203 -23.58 -8.27 -6.14
N ASP A 204 -24.83 -8.29 -6.63
CA ASP A 204 -25.90 -9.01 -5.98
C ASP A 204 -25.68 -10.53 -6.05
N ALA A 205 -25.28 -11.07 -7.19
CA ALA A 205 -24.97 -12.49 -7.36
C ALA A 205 -23.82 -12.93 -6.43
N VAL A 206 -22.74 -12.14 -6.37
CA VAL A 206 -21.61 -12.40 -5.46
C VAL A 206 -22.04 -12.26 -4.00
N GLY A 207 -22.83 -11.24 -3.67
CA GLY A 207 -23.34 -11.02 -2.31
C GLY A 207 -24.20 -12.20 -1.81
N GLU A 208 -25.08 -12.73 -2.64
CA GLU A 208 -25.86 -13.91 -2.32
C GLU A 208 -24.98 -15.15 -2.07
N LYS A 209 -23.98 -15.35 -2.95
CA LYS A 209 -23.03 -16.45 -2.80
C LYS A 209 -22.21 -16.36 -1.51
N LEU A 210 -21.78 -15.17 -1.13
CA LEU A 210 -21.06 -14.92 0.13
C LEU A 210 -21.97 -15.14 1.36
N ILE A 211 -23.26 -14.79 1.27
CA ILE A 211 -24.25 -15.04 2.33
C ILE A 211 -24.49 -16.54 2.49
N GLU A 212 -24.69 -17.27 1.40
CA GLU A 212 -24.83 -18.74 1.43
C GLU A 212 -23.60 -19.41 2.06
N GLY A 213 -22.40 -18.95 1.72
CA GLY A 213 -21.13 -19.48 2.21
C GLY A 213 -20.74 -19.00 3.62
N LYS A 214 -21.44 -18.02 4.19
CA LYS A 214 -21.09 -17.44 5.50
C LYS A 214 -20.94 -18.47 6.63
N PRO A 215 -21.78 -19.51 6.74
CA PRO A 215 -21.64 -20.57 7.77
C PRO A 215 -20.32 -21.36 7.67
N VAL A 216 -19.63 -21.30 6.55
CA VAL A 216 -18.33 -21.97 6.30
C VAL A 216 -17.17 -21.15 6.87
N VAL A 217 -17.32 -19.83 6.92
CA VAL A 217 -16.25 -18.88 7.27
C VAL A 217 -15.97 -18.93 8.77
N GLN A 218 -14.70 -19.07 9.15
CA GLN A 218 -14.23 -18.99 10.52
C GLN A 218 -14.25 -17.56 11.04
N ASN A 219 -13.65 -16.66 10.27
CA ASN A 219 -13.60 -15.23 10.58
C ASN A 219 -13.35 -14.40 9.33
N TYR A 220 -13.54 -13.09 9.46
CA TYR A 220 -13.09 -12.09 8.48
C TYR A 220 -11.87 -11.38 9.06
N TRP A 221 -10.67 -11.68 8.54
CA TRP A 221 -9.46 -11.04 9.01
C TRP A 221 -9.38 -9.56 8.60
N SER A 222 -8.80 -8.73 9.46
CA SER A 222 -8.70 -7.28 9.25
C SER A 222 -7.27 -6.80 8.98
N ASN A 223 -6.27 -7.51 9.49
CA ASN A 223 -4.84 -7.25 9.25
C ASN A 223 -4.07 -8.54 9.00
N GLY A 224 -2.87 -8.43 8.40
CA GLY A 224 -2.05 -9.57 8.01
C GLY A 224 -1.60 -10.43 9.20
N ASP A 225 -1.26 -9.82 10.34
CA ASP A 225 -0.76 -10.56 11.51
C ASP A 225 -1.84 -11.47 12.09
N GLN A 226 -3.10 -11.01 12.14
CA GLN A 226 -4.24 -11.83 12.54
C GLN A 226 -4.39 -13.05 11.63
N LEU A 227 -4.26 -12.87 10.31
CA LEU A 227 -4.33 -13.99 9.37
C LEU A 227 -3.18 -14.98 9.57
N LEU A 228 -1.94 -14.49 9.66
CA LEU A 228 -0.76 -15.32 9.86
C LEU A 228 -0.91 -16.19 11.12
N GLU A 229 -1.37 -15.61 12.24
CA GLU A 229 -1.57 -16.34 13.49
C GLU A 229 -2.67 -17.40 13.38
N SER A 230 -3.82 -17.08 12.75
CA SER A 230 -4.91 -18.06 12.55
C SER A 230 -4.48 -19.24 11.68
N MET A 231 -3.59 -19.03 10.73
CA MET A 231 -3.07 -20.11 9.88
C MET A 231 -1.96 -20.91 10.58
N ARG A 232 -1.07 -20.26 11.35
CA ARG A 232 -0.05 -20.95 12.16
C ARG A 232 -0.66 -21.88 13.19
N SER A 233 -1.67 -21.42 13.90
CA SER A 233 -2.40 -22.21 14.90
C SER A 233 -3.21 -23.35 14.28
N GLY A 234 -3.44 -23.31 12.97
CA GLY A 234 -4.30 -24.27 12.25
C GLY A 234 -5.78 -24.06 12.50
N GLU A 235 -6.19 -22.93 13.03
CA GLU A 235 -7.58 -22.50 13.10
C GLU A 235 -8.14 -22.31 11.71
N VAL A 236 -7.38 -21.64 10.81
CA VAL A 236 -7.68 -21.46 9.40
C VAL A 236 -6.76 -22.37 8.57
N TRP A 237 -7.33 -23.02 7.55
CA TRP A 237 -6.62 -23.89 6.61
C TRP A 237 -6.46 -23.25 5.24
N ALA A 238 -7.36 -22.38 4.89
CA ALA A 238 -7.26 -21.62 3.64
C ALA A 238 -7.86 -20.23 3.78
N ALA A 239 -7.26 -19.28 3.08
CA ALA A 239 -7.74 -17.90 3.09
C ALA A 239 -7.52 -17.23 1.73
N MET A 240 -8.37 -16.27 1.38
CA MET A 240 -8.01 -15.26 0.40
C MET A 240 -7.07 -14.25 1.05
N ALA A 241 -5.87 -14.11 0.50
CA ALA A 241 -4.83 -13.25 1.04
C ALA A 241 -3.79 -12.84 -0.01
N TRP A 242 -2.82 -12.05 0.41
CA TRP A 242 -1.68 -11.67 -0.40
C TRP A 242 -0.63 -12.79 -0.48
N GLU A 243 0.15 -12.82 -1.56
CA GLU A 243 1.24 -13.78 -1.75
C GLU A 243 2.24 -13.75 -0.59
N GLN A 244 2.55 -12.58 -0.05
CA GLN A 244 3.41 -12.37 1.10
C GLN A 244 3.03 -13.28 2.29
N ALA A 245 1.75 -13.33 2.61
CA ALA A 245 1.29 -14.17 3.73
C ALA A 245 1.55 -15.66 3.47
N GLY A 246 1.32 -16.11 2.23
CA GLY A 246 1.59 -17.49 1.84
C GLY A 246 3.08 -17.83 1.91
N TRP A 247 3.94 -16.93 1.43
CA TRP A 247 5.38 -17.19 1.40
C TRP A 247 6.03 -17.09 2.78
N LYS A 248 5.62 -16.15 3.63
CA LYS A 248 6.05 -16.10 5.05
C LYS A 248 5.67 -17.39 5.79
N LEU A 249 4.45 -17.87 5.59
CA LEU A 249 4.00 -19.14 6.21
C LEU A 249 4.70 -20.36 5.62
N HIS A 250 5.01 -20.36 4.32
CA HIS A 250 5.73 -21.43 3.64
C HIS A 250 7.13 -21.64 4.23
N ALA A 251 7.82 -20.56 4.56
CA ALA A 251 9.13 -20.63 5.20
C ALA A 251 9.09 -21.29 6.58
N GLU A 252 7.96 -21.22 7.29
CA GLU A 252 7.72 -21.84 8.60
C GLU A 252 7.16 -23.26 8.48
N ASN A 253 6.30 -23.49 7.48
CA ASN A 253 5.62 -24.77 7.24
C ASN A 253 5.37 -24.96 5.74
N SER A 254 6.11 -25.85 5.11
CA SER A 254 6.04 -26.14 3.66
C SER A 254 4.69 -26.65 3.16
N ASP A 255 3.81 -27.13 4.06
CA ASP A 255 2.44 -27.50 3.70
C ASP A 255 1.58 -26.27 3.36
N ILE A 256 1.94 -25.07 3.84
CA ILE A 256 1.23 -23.83 3.58
C ILE A 256 1.96 -23.08 2.46
N ASP A 257 1.21 -22.57 1.49
CA ASP A 257 1.79 -21.80 0.40
C ASP A 257 0.75 -20.86 -0.24
N TYR A 258 1.24 -19.90 -0.98
CA TYR A 258 0.44 -19.12 -1.90
C TYR A 258 0.03 -19.96 -3.11
N LEU A 259 -1.21 -19.81 -3.53
CA LEU A 259 -1.79 -20.44 -4.72
C LEU A 259 -2.50 -19.36 -5.53
N ALA A 260 -2.05 -19.15 -6.77
CA ALA A 260 -2.81 -18.34 -7.71
C ALA A 260 -4.14 -19.05 -8.05
N PRO A 261 -5.29 -18.38 -7.89
CA PRO A 261 -6.59 -18.97 -8.20
C PRO A 261 -6.73 -19.37 -9.66
N ALA A 262 -7.50 -20.40 -9.96
CA ALA A 262 -7.72 -20.87 -11.32
C ALA A 262 -8.35 -19.78 -12.22
N SER A 263 -9.21 -18.94 -11.65
CA SER A 263 -9.83 -17.78 -12.31
C SER A 263 -8.89 -16.57 -12.46
N GLY A 264 -7.69 -16.60 -11.88
CA GLY A 264 -6.67 -15.54 -11.91
C GLY A 264 -6.54 -14.79 -10.59
N ALA A 265 -5.31 -14.41 -10.27
CA ALA A 265 -5.00 -13.56 -9.12
C ALA A 265 -5.31 -12.09 -9.41
N LEU A 266 -5.65 -11.33 -8.38
CA LEU A 266 -5.88 -9.88 -8.48
C LEU A 266 -4.57 -9.16 -8.19
N ALA A 267 -4.06 -8.36 -9.13
CA ALA A 267 -2.82 -7.60 -8.92
C ALA A 267 -3.09 -6.13 -8.62
N TRP A 268 -2.32 -5.61 -7.70
CA TRP A 268 -2.40 -4.24 -7.24
C TRP A 268 -1.02 -3.56 -7.29
N VAL A 269 -1.04 -2.24 -7.39
CA VAL A 269 0.14 -1.38 -7.27
C VAL A 269 -0.13 -0.35 -6.20
N ASP A 270 0.70 -0.32 -5.17
CA ASP A 270 0.69 0.76 -4.20
C ASP A 270 1.74 1.79 -4.59
N THR A 271 1.43 3.03 -4.32
CA THR A 271 2.13 4.17 -4.88
C THR A 271 2.60 5.12 -3.81
N PHE A 272 3.45 6.05 -4.19
CA PHE A 272 3.69 7.29 -3.46
C PHE A 272 2.82 8.39 -4.05
N ALA A 273 2.02 9.03 -3.21
CA ALA A 273 1.23 10.20 -3.56
C ALA A 273 1.50 11.32 -2.54
N ILE A 274 1.60 12.56 -3.01
CA ILE A 274 1.90 13.70 -2.17
C ILE A 274 0.57 14.38 -1.78
N PRO A 275 0.21 14.44 -0.48
CA PRO A 275 -0.98 15.16 -0.03
C PRO A 275 -1.00 16.62 -0.45
N ALA A 276 -2.19 17.16 -0.75
CA ALA A 276 -2.36 18.50 -1.34
C ALA A 276 -1.81 19.64 -0.47
N LYS A 277 -1.71 19.43 0.85
CA LYS A 277 -1.15 20.40 1.82
C LYS A 277 0.05 19.84 2.55
N SER A 278 0.89 19.04 1.88
CA SER A 278 2.17 18.61 2.42
C SER A 278 3.01 19.82 2.81
N GLU A 279 3.60 19.79 4.00
CA GLU A 279 4.49 20.83 4.52
C GLU A 279 5.97 20.51 4.24
N ASN A 280 6.28 19.28 3.80
CA ASN A 280 7.65 18.82 3.50
C ASN A 280 7.73 18.09 2.15
N ILE A 281 7.41 18.79 1.07
CA ILE A 281 7.40 18.24 -0.31
C ILE A 281 8.79 17.75 -0.73
N ASP A 282 9.86 18.48 -0.39
CA ASP A 282 11.22 18.07 -0.75
C ASP A 282 11.65 16.81 0.02
N GLY A 283 11.25 16.68 1.28
CA GLY A 283 11.43 15.44 2.05
C GLY A 283 10.65 14.26 1.45
N ALA A 284 9.45 14.49 0.93
CA ALA A 284 8.67 13.47 0.25
C ALA A 284 9.37 12.95 -1.02
N TYR A 285 9.88 13.83 -1.89
CA TYR A 285 10.67 13.42 -3.06
C TYR A 285 11.98 12.74 -2.68
N ALA A 286 12.66 13.23 -1.64
CA ALA A 286 13.88 12.58 -1.14
C ALA A 286 13.60 11.14 -0.69
N TRP A 287 12.49 10.89 0.04
CA TRP A 287 12.09 9.54 0.44
C TRP A 287 11.71 8.67 -0.76
N ILE A 288 10.96 9.18 -1.73
CA ILE A 288 10.61 8.45 -2.96
C ILE A 288 11.88 7.97 -3.67
N ASN A 289 12.82 8.87 -3.94
CA ASN A 289 14.06 8.53 -4.62
C ASN A 289 14.93 7.58 -3.79
N PHE A 290 15.01 7.78 -2.48
CA PHE A 290 15.73 6.90 -1.55
C PHE A 290 15.18 5.47 -1.57
N MET A 291 13.85 5.30 -1.51
CA MET A 291 13.20 4.00 -1.52
C MET A 291 13.34 3.27 -2.86
N MET A 292 13.48 4.00 -3.97
CA MET A 292 13.64 3.41 -5.31
C MET A 292 15.09 3.05 -5.66
N ARG A 293 16.09 3.38 -4.82
CA ARG A 293 17.44 2.85 -4.99
C ARG A 293 17.41 1.33 -4.91
N PRO A 294 18.07 0.60 -5.83
CA PRO A 294 17.95 -0.85 -5.92
C PRO A 294 18.25 -1.61 -4.62
N GLU A 295 19.27 -1.19 -3.89
CA GLU A 295 19.64 -1.78 -2.61
C GLU A 295 18.58 -1.53 -1.51
N ASN A 296 17.98 -0.34 -1.44
CA ASN A 296 16.95 -0.02 -0.46
C ASN A 296 15.62 -0.72 -0.80
N ALA A 297 15.25 -0.73 -2.07
CA ALA A 297 14.09 -1.47 -2.55
C ALA A 297 14.21 -2.98 -2.26
N ALA A 298 15.44 -3.53 -2.37
CA ALA A 298 15.69 -4.92 -2.03
C ALA A 298 15.58 -5.19 -0.52
N VAL A 299 16.00 -4.27 0.35
CA VAL A 299 15.79 -4.39 1.81
C VAL A 299 14.29 -4.56 2.10
N PHE A 300 13.46 -3.70 1.51
CA PHE A 300 12.00 -3.82 1.63
C PHE A 300 11.48 -5.15 1.10
N THR A 301 11.84 -5.54 -0.15
CA THR A 301 11.35 -6.77 -0.77
C THR A 301 11.82 -8.03 -0.04
N ASN A 302 13.05 -8.06 0.48
CA ASN A 302 13.55 -9.17 1.28
C ASN A 302 12.80 -9.32 2.61
N ALA A 303 12.35 -8.22 3.22
CA ALA A 303 11.59 -8.25 4.47
C ALA A 303 10.11 -8.57 4.25
N GLU A 304 9.48 -7.95 3.24
CA GLU A 304 8.04 -8.01 3.03
C GLU A 304 7.61 -8.95 1.91
N THR A 305 8.53 -9.40 1.05
CA THR A 305 8.29 -10.33 -0.06
C THR A 305 7.29 -9.83 -1.12
N TYR A 306 7.00 -8.52 -1.17
CA TYR A 306 6.28 -7.89 -2.27
C TYR A 306 7.22 -7.50 -3.40
N GLY A 307 6.70 -7.40 -4.63
CA GLY A 307 7.43 -6.84 -5.76
C GLY A 307 7.69 -5.34 -5.59
N THR A 308 8.78 -4.84 -6.15
CA THR A 308 9.12 -3.41 -6.12
C THR A 308 9.16 -2.81 -7.50
N ALA A 309 8.83 -1.52 -7.60
CA ALA A 309 8.96 -0.76 -8.83
C ALA A 309 10.42 -0.44 -9.20
N SER A 310 11.40 -0.70 -8.33
CA SER A 310 12.82 -0.53 -8.64
C SER A 310 13.31 -1.62 -9.60
N LYS A 311 13.73 -1.23 -10.82
CA LYS A 311 14.06 -2.16 -11.91
C LYS A 311 15.26 -3.08 -11.64
N ASP A 312 16.19 -2.63 -10.81
CA ASP A 312 17.46 -3.34 -10.56
C ASP A 312 17.52 -4.01 -9.17
N ALA A 313 16.46 -3.90 -8.36
CA ALA A 313 16.39 -4.46 -7.01
C ALA A 313 16.61 -5.99 -6.99
N VAL A 314 16.21 -6.70 -8.06
CA VAL A 314 16.37 -8.15 -8.20
C VAL A 314 17.83 -8.62 -8.00
N LYS A 315 18.82 -7.76 -8.27
CA LYS A 315 20.25 -8.05 -8.08
C LYS A 315 20.63 -8.24 -6.60
N TYR A 316 19.86 -7.67 -5.69
CA TYR A 316 20.10 -7.64 -4.25
C TYR A 316 19.09 -8.50 -3.45
N LEU A 317 18.17 -9.19 -4.14
CA LEU A 317 17.21 -10.08 -3.47
C LEU A 317 17.89 -11.35 -2.98
N ASN A 318 17.45 -11.84 -1.83
CA ASN A 318 17.79 -13.14 -1.30
C ASN A 318 17.30 -14.26 -2.22
N ASP A 319 17.99 -15.39 -2.26
CA ASP A 319 17.64 -16.50 -3.15
C ASP A 319 16.29 -17.15 -2.81
N ASP A 320 15.90 -17.21 -1.53
CA ASP A 320 14.60 -17.69 -1.08
C ASP A 320 13.46 -16.78 -1.54
N VAL A 321 13.68 -15.46 -1.53
CA VAL A 321 12.70 -14.47 -2.04
C VAL A 321 12.54 -14.63 -3.56
N LYS A 322 13.65 -14.75 -4.33
CA LYS A 322 13.58 -15.04 -5.77
C LYS A 322 12.81 -16.32 -6.05
N ALA A 323 13.12 -17.40 -5.31
CA ALA A 323 12.44 -18.68 -5.46
C ALA A 323 10.93 -18.61 -5.18
N ASN A 324 10.51 -17.74 -4.25
CA ASN A 324 9.09 -17.50 -3.98
C ASN A 324 8.37 -16.90 -5.20
N PHE A 325 8.97 -15.88 -5.84
CA PHE A 325 8.40 -15.28 -7.05
C PHE A 325 8.34 -16.29 -8.20
N GLU A 326 9.42 -17.03 -8.45
CA GLU A 326 9.46 -18.05 -9.50
C GLU A 326 8.43 -19.16 -9.30
N ARG A 327 8.23 -19.61 -8.05
CA ARG A 327 7.27 -20.67 -7.70
C ARG A 327 5.82 -20.17 -7.72
N GLY A 328 5.58 -18.98 -7.15
CA GLY A 328 4.21 -18.46 -6.94
C GLY A 328 3.62 -17.72 -8.13
N LEU A 329 4.47 -17.11 -8.96
CA LEU A 329 4.07 -16.26 -10.07
C LEU A 329 4.82 -16.63 -11.38
N PRO A 330 4.77 -17.92 -11.80
CA PRO A 330 5.37 -18.31 -13.07
C PRO A 330 4.62 -17.68 -14.26
N PRO A 331 5.19 -17.71 -15.49
CA PRO A 331 4.62 -17.03 -16.65
C PRO A 331 3.15 -17.35 -16.95
N GLU A 332 2.73 -18.59 -16.75
CA GLU A 332 1.34 -19.02 -16.96
C GLU A 332 0.37 -18.43 -15.92
N VAL A 333 0.84 -18.12 -14.72
CA VAL A 333 0.06 -17.39 -13.70
C VAL A 333 0.01 -15.92 -14.06
N LEU A 334 1.16 -15.33 -14.40
CA LEU A 334 1.25 -13.91 -14.78
C LEU A 334 0.33 -13.57 -15.98
N ALA A 335 0.16 -14.49 -16.92
CA ALA A 335 -0.74 -14.33 -18.08
C ALA A 335 -2.23 -14.24 -17.72
N LYS A 336 -2.62 -14.67 -16.51
CA LYS A 336 -4.01 -14.65 -16.03
C LYS A 336 -4.27 -13.61 -14.93
N ILE A 337 -3.30 -12.77 -14.61
CA ILE A 337 -3.45 -11.75 -13.58
C ILE A 337 -4.43 -10.67 -14.02
N HIS A 338 -5.34 -10.30 -13.11
CA HIS A 338 -6.28 -9.19 -13.28
C HIS A 338 -5.76 -7.96 -12.52
N TRP A 339 -5.22 -7.00 -13.26
CA TRP A 339 -4.76 -5.74 -12.69
C TRP A 339 -5.95 -4.84 -12.36
N TYR A 340 -5.96 -4.29 -11.13
CA TYR A 340 -6.98 -3.33 -10.74
C TYR A 340 -6.93 -2.08 -11.61
N PRO A 341 -7.99 -1.79 -12.39
CA PRO A 341 -8.12 -0.51 -13.06
C PRO A 341 -8.60 0.56 -12.07
N THR A 342 -8.51 1.83 -12.50
CA THR A 342 -9.08 2.94 -11.76
C THR A 342 -10.56 2.71 -11.45
N VAL A 343 -10.94 2.90 -10.19
CA VAL A 343 -12.33 2.74 -9.74
C VAL A 343 -13.16 3.94 -10.15
N PRO A 344 -14.21 3.75 -10.96
CA PRO A 344 -15.15 4.83 -11.26
C PRO A 344 -15.86 5.35 -10.00
N PRO A 345 -16.17 6.65 -9.95
CA PRO A 345 -16.96 7.23 -8.86
C PRO A 345 -18.29 6.51 -8.66
N GLY A 346 -18.67 6.24 -7.41
CA GLY A 346 -19.94 5.61 -7.03
C GLY A 346 -19.92 4.10 -6.94
N LEU A 347 -18.94 3.39 -7.54
CA LEU A 347 -18.86 1.93 -7.44
C LEU A 347 -18.53 1.49 -6.01
N GLU A 348 -17.71 2.24 -5.28
CA GLU A 348 -17.38 1.92 -3.88
C GLU A 348 -18.59 1.93 -2.95
N GLU A 349 -19.54 2.84 -3.18
CA GLU A 349 -20.78 2.86 -2.40
C GLU A 349 -21.67 1.65 -2.73
N MET A 350 -21.69 1.19 -3.99
CA MET A 350 -22.41 -0.02 -4.39
C MET A 350 -21.80 -1.26 -3.72
N GLU A 351 -20.49 -1.40 -3.79
CA GLU A 351 -19.72 -2.46 -3.12
C GLU A 351 -19.96 -2.45 -1.60
N GLY A 352 -19.89 -1.28 -0.97
CA GLY A 352 -20.10 -1.09 0.45
C GLY A 352 -21.47 -1.59 0.91
N ARG A 353 -22.56 -1.26 0.17
CA ARG A 353 -23.91 -1.76 0.50
C ARG A 353 -24.00 -3.28 0.47
N VAL A 354 -23.33 -3.94 -0.50
CA VAL A 354 -23.32 -5.41 -0.58
C VAL A 354 -22.51 -6.03 0.55
N LEU A 355 -21.32 -5.48 0.84
CA LEU A 355 -20.50 -5.93 1.97
C LEU A 355 -21.22 -5.79 3.31
N ASP A 356 -21.96 -4.69 3.54
CA ASP A 356 -22.78 -4.49 4.73
C ASP A 356 -23.91 -5.52 4.82
N ARG A 357 -24.57 -5.82 3.68
CA ARG A 357 -25.61 -6.88 3.61
C ARG A 357 -25.04 -8.25 3.96
N VAL A 358 -23.88 -8.62 3.42
CA VAL A 358 -23.19 -9.87 3.75
C VAL A 358 -22.79 -9.92 5.22
N ASN A 359 -22.28 -8.82 5.76
CA ASN A 359 -21.89 -8.74 7.16
C ASN A 359 -23.10 -8.90 8.10
N ALA A 360 -24.22 -8.28 7.77
CA ALA A 360 -25.46 -8.30 8.58
C ALA A 360 -26.25 -9.62 8.45
N ALA A 361 -26.06 -10.42 7.42
CA ALA A 361 -26.74 -11.71 7.23
C ALA A 361 -26.46 -12.67 8.40
N ARG A 362 -27.47 -13.45 8.82
CA ARG A 362 -27.40 -14.40 9.95
C ARG A 362 -27.10 -15.82 9.49
#